data_facf4118527b4e8868726b4f2db8aee0
#
_entry.id   facf4118527b4e8868726b4f2db8aee0
#
_cell.length_a   1.000
_cell.length_b   1.000
_cell.length_c   1.000
_cell.angle_alpha   90.00
_cell.angle_beta   90.00
_cell.angle_gamma   90.00
#
_symmetry.space_group_name_H-M   'P 1'
#
loop_
_entity.id
_entity.type
_entity.pdbx_description
1 polymer ?
#
loop_
_entity_poly.entity_id
_entity_poly.type
_entity_poly.pdbx_seq_one_letter_code
_entity_poly.pdbx_strand_id
1 'polypeptide(L)'
;MKLEAWERFKRIALSQPSQESSPGSKGPEKREKVVTALIVDSPWIPGFVGIPTLDYFTLSEEWIKANIYIEERFPEVVFLPGYWMEYGMGAEPSAFGCSMKWWKNSPPSVIPAIHETSEIARLKVPDPEADGLMPLILHLYEHIEKSVNKQKSHIKMVAARGPLATAAHIRGVTEFLVDLKLSPDETKRLLEITTETAIRFLRAQINHLSEVEGILLLDDIVGFLSPRDYLEFAHPYMTEIFSSFEGMVKVYHNDSKIDHLLEPLAETGLHVLNFGFNVDMEEAWQRVGHKIRLMGNIPTIEILAGGTPEEVKLHAAECIRKTGGGRGLILSAGGAVPPDTPARNIDALVEAARS
;
A
#
# COMPACT_ATOMS: atom_id res chain seq x y z
N MET A 1 5.65 -9.16 -10.88
CA MET A 1 5.92 -7.97 -11.70
C MET A 1 7.11 -8.20 -12.64
N LYS A 2 7.22 -7.45 -13.74
CA LYS A 2 8.34 -7.58 -14.68
C LYS A 2 9.61 -6.97 -14.07
N LEU A 3 10.75 -7.65 -14.20
CA LEU A 3 12.01 -7.23 -13.57
C LEU A 3 12.45 -5.83 -13.98
N GLU A 4 12.36 -5.48 -15.26
CA GLU A 4 12.78 -4.15 -15.72
C GLU A 4 11.96 -3.01 -15.09
N ALA A 5 10.64 -3.19 -14.95
CA ALA A 5 9.77 -2.21 -14.31
C ALA A 5 10.09 -2.10 -12.80
N TRP A 6 10.34 -3.23 -12.14
CA TRP A 6 10.75 -3.25 -10.74
C TRP A 6 12.08 -2.56 -10.50
N GLU A 7 13.11 -2.84 -11.29
CA GLU A 7 14.43 -2.23 -11.12
C GLU A 7 14.39 -0.70 -11.33
N ARG A 8 13.55 -0.23 -12.25
CA ARG A 8 13.31 1.22 -12.43
C ARG A 8 12.65 1.83 -11.19
N PHE A 9 11.60 1.20 -10.67
CA PHE A 9 10.91 1.64 -9.46
C PHE A 9 11.85 1.65 -8.25
N LYS A 10 12.56 0.54 -8.00
CA LYS A 10 13.51 0.36 -6.91
C LYS A 10 14.61 1.43 -6.93
N ARG A 11 15.18 1.70 -8.12
CA ARG A 11 16.19 2.75 -8.26
C ARG A 11 15.66 4.11 -7.85
N ILE A 12 14.45 4.49 -8.25
CA ILE A 12 13.83 5.75 -7.84
C ILE A 12 13.53 5.72 -6.34
N ALA A 13 12.91 4.67 -5.85
CA ALA A 13 12.54 4.53 -4.45
C ALA A 13 13.75 4.70 -3.50
N LEU A 14 14.92 4.12 -3.86
CA LEU A 14 16.12 4.13 -3.04
C LEU A 14 17.10 5.26 -3.39
N SER A 15 16.89 6.02 -4.47
CA SER A 15 17.75 7.15 -4.80
C SER A 15 17.64 8.19 -3.69
N GLN A 16 18.79 8.71 -3.25
CA GLN A 16 18.77 9.85 -2.31
C GLN A 16 18.19 11.07 -3.03
N PRO A 17 17.27 11.82 -2.40
CA PRO A 17 16.86 13.11 -2.91
C PRO A 17 18.09 14.00 -3.00
N SER A 18 18.58 14.32 -4.20
CA SER A 18 19.74 15.19 -4.37
C SER A 18 19.43 16.55 -3.76
N GLN A 19 20.39 17.16 -3.06
CA GLN A 19 20.29 18.56 -2.57
C GLN A 19 20.09 19.57 -3.72
N GLU A 20 20.22 19.13 -4.97
CA GLU A 20 19.96 19.88 -6.19
C GLU A 20 18.47 20.08 -6.51
N SER A 21 17.56 19.54 -5.68
CA SER A 21 16.11 19.76 -5.79
C SER A 21 15.65 21.14 -5.30
N SER A 22 16.56 22.07 -5.04
CA SER A 22 16.19 23.45 -4.70
C SER A 22 15.50 24.14 -5.89
N PRO A 23 14.40 24.87 -5.67
CA PRO A 23 13.75 25.64 -6.72
C PRO A 23 14.75 26.62 -7.35
N GLY A 24 15.25 26.34 -8.54
CA GLY A 24 16.17 27.22 -9.25
C GLY A 24 17.36 26.56 -9.96
N SER A 25 17.67 25.30 -9.75
CA SER A 25 18.76 24.63 -10.47
C SER A 25 18.34 24.35 -11.92
N LYS A 26 18.79 25.20 -12.84
CA LYS A 26 18.66 25.01 -14.29
C LYS A 26 19.87 24.22 -14.79
N GLY A 27 19.69 22.93 -15.01
CA GLY A 27 20.61 22.12 -15.80
C GLY A 27 19.83 21.28 -16.82
N PRO A 28 20.30 21.13 -18.07
CA PRO A 28 19.65 20.27 -19.05
C PRO A 28 20.06 18.81 -18.82
N GLU A 29 19.60 18.19 -17.75
CA GLU A 29 19.65 16.74 -17.67
C GLU A 29 18.53 16.12 -18.49
N LYS A 30 18.86 15.06 -19.25
CA LYS A 30 17.86 14.22 -19.92
C LYS A 30 16.77 13.91 -18.89
N ARG A 31 15.54 14.38 -19.14
CA ARG A 31 14.38 14.04 -18.32
C ARG A 31 14.34 12.52 -18.17
N GLU A 32 14.58 12.04 -16.98
CA GLU A 32 14.37 10.66 -16.66
C GLU A 32 12.86 10.40 -16.75
N LYS A 33 12.46 9.37 -17.49
CA LYS A 33 11.02 9.05 -17.62
C LYS A 33 10.43 8.78 -16.25
N VAL A 34 9.31 9.42 -15.93
CA VAL A 34 8.60 9.17 -14.69
C VAL A 34 8.12 7.71 -14.65
N VAL A 35 8.28 7.05 -13.52
CA VAL A 35 7.80 5.68 -13.33
C VAL A 35 6.33 5.73 -12.96
N THR A 36 5.52 4.86 -13.59
CA THR A 36 4.12 4.64 -13.20
C THR A 36 4.04 3.42 -12.30
N ALA A 37 3.47 3.59 -11.10
CA ALA A 37 3.15 2.49 -10.20
C ALA A 37 1.71 2.63 -9.70
N LEU A 38 1.03 1.50 -9.48
CA LEU A 38 -0.35 1.48 -9.01
C LEU A 38 -0.50 0.47 -7.89
N ILE A 39 -1.16 0.86 -6.81
CA ILE A 39 -1.60 -0.09 -5.79
C ILE A 39 -2.86 -0.77 -6.30
N VAL A 40 -2.82 -2.10 -6.37
CA VAL A 40 -3.92 -2.92 -6.86
C VAL A 40 -4.25 -4.03 -5.87
N ASP A 41 -5.53 -4.21 -5.68
CA ASP A 41 -6.10 -5.15 -4.76
C ASP A 41 -7.38 -5.80 -5.30
N SER A 42 -8.06 -6.57 -4.46
CA SER A 42 -9.26 -7.31 -4.80
C SER A 42 -10.47 -6.50 -5.29
N PRO A 43 -10.69 -5.25 -4.92
CA PRO A 43 -11.77 -4.46 -5.50
C PRO A 43 -11.68 -4.27 -7.01
N TRP A 44 -10.50 -4.06 -7.56
CA TRP A 44 -10.33 -3.78 -8.99
C TRP A 44 -10.07 -5.03 -9.84
N ILE A 45 -9.11 -5.88 -9.45
CA ILE A 45 -8.62 -6.96 -10.31
C ILE A 45 -9.74 -7.90 -10.78
N PRO A 46 -10.58 -8.48 -9.88
CA PRO A 46 -11.63 -9.41 -10.32
C PRO A 46 -12.64 -8.77 -11.28
N GLY A 47 -13.09 -7.54 -10.99
CA GLY A 47 -14.00 -6.80 -11.87
C GLY A 47 -13.39 -6.50 -13.23
N PHE A 48 -12.11 -6.13 -13.28
CA PHE A 48 -11.39 -5.84 -14.52
C PHE A 48 -11.24 -7.07 -15.44
N VAL A 49 -11.04 -8.27 -14.87
CA VAL A 49 -10.95 -9.52 -15.65
C VAL A 49 -12.28 -10.24 -15.81
N GLY A 50 -13.35 -9.76 -15.20
CA GLY A 50 -14.72 -10.27 -15.37
C GLY A 50 -15.03 -11.52 -14.56
N ILE A 51 -14.39 -11.72 -13.40
CA ILE A 51 -14.67 -12.83 -12.48
C ILE A 51 -15.25 -12.35 -11.16
N PRO A 52 -16.04 -13.17 -10.44
CA PRO A 52 -16.48 -12.85 -9.10
C PRO A 52 -15.30 -12.68 -8.13
N THR A 53 -15.40 -11.74 -7.19
CA THR A 53 -14.38 -11.54 -6.15
C THR A 53 -14.16 -12.79 -5.29
N LEU A 54 -15.24 -13.53 -5.03
CA LEU A 54 -15.14 -14.78 -4.26
C LEU A 54 -14.34 -15.85 -5.02
N ASP A 55 -14.52 -15.97 -6.34
CA ASP A 55 -13.73 -16.91 -7.17
C ASP A 55 -12.26 -16.48 -7.22
N TYR A 56 -11.99 -15.17 -7.30
CA TYR A 56 -10.64 -14.61 -7.20
C TYR A 56 -9.93 -15.02 -5.90
N PHE A 57 -10.64 -15.03 -4.76
CA PHE A 57 -10.03 -15.42 -3.48
C PHE A 57 -9.91 -16.93 -3.26
N THR A 58 -10.73 -17.75 -3.94
CA THR A 58 -10.84 -19.18 -3.63
C THR A 58 -10.25 -20.10 -4.71
N LEU A 59 -10.08 -19.59 -5.93
CA LEU A 59 -9.57 -20.37 -7.08
C LEU A 59 -8.19 -19.83 -7.47
N SER A 60 -7.13 -20.48 -6.95
CA SER A 60 -5.75 -20.05 -7.18
C SER A 60 -5.37 -19.88 -8.65
N GLU A 61 -5.91 -20.73 -9.56
CA GLU A 61 -5.69 -20.60 -10.99
C GLU A 61 -6.29 -19.31 -11.56
N GLU A 62 -7.50 -18.93 -11.16
CA GLU A 62 -8.14 -17.70 -11.62
C GLU A 62 -7.40 -16.47 -11.06
N TRP A 63 -6.97 -16.52 -9.79
CA TRP A 63 -6.15 -15.50 -9.19
C TRP A 63 -4.82 -15.30 -9.92
N ILE A 64 -4.09 -16.39 -10.24
CA ILE A 64 -2.82 -16.34 -11.00
C ILE A 64 -3.08 -15.73 -12.38
N LYS A 65 -4.06 -16.24 -13.13
CA LYS A 65 -4.41 -15.74 -14.47
C LYS A 65 -4.74 -14.26 -14.47
N ALA A 66 -5.53 -13.80 -13.50
CA ALA A 66 -5.91 -12.40 -13.38
C ALA A 66 -4.69 -11.48 -13.17
N ASN A 67 -3.80 -11.84 -12.25
CA ASN A 67 -2.59 -11.07 -11.96
C ASN A 67 -1.61 -11.06 -13.16
N ILE A 68 -1.42 -12.18 -13.83
CA ILE A 68 -0.59 -12.27 -15.04
C ILE A 68 -1.19 -11.39 -16.14
N TYR A 69 -2.51 -11.47 -16.36
CA TYR A 69 -3.20 -10.70 -17.38
C TYR A 69 -3.02 -9.19 -17.22
N ILE A 70 -3.15 -8.65 -16.00
CA ILE A 70 -2.95 -7.20 -15.80
C ILE A 70 -1.50 -6.78 -16.06
N GLU A 71 -0.53 -7.59 -15.68
CA GLU A 71 0.89 -7.32 -15.96
C GLU A 71 1.24 -7.38 -17.45
N GLU A 72 0.64 -8.30 -18.19
CA GLU A 72 0.82 -8.38 -19.65
C GLU A 72 0.12 -7.24 -20.37
N ARG A 73 -1.05 -6.83 -19.88
CA ARG A 73 -1.82 -5.71 -20.44
C ARG A 73 -1.13 -4.36 -20.22
N PHE A 74 -0.42 -4.20 -19.09
CA PHE A 74 0.24 -2.95 -18.71
C PHE A 74 1.71 -3.18 -18.32
N PRO A 75 2.59 -3.56 -19.27
CA PRO A 75 3.93 -4.02 -18.96
C PRO A 75 4.87 -2.93 -18.39
N GLU A 76 4.52 -1.67 -18.52
CA GLU A 76 5.29 -0.54 -17.99
C GLU A 76 4.84 -0.09 -16.59
N VAL A 77 3.71 -0.60 -16.11
CA VAL A 77 3.18 -0.30 -14.77
C VAL A 77 3.79 -1.24 -13.74
N VAL A 78 4.25 -0.68 -12.64
CA VAL A 78 4.61 -1.44 -11.45
C VAL A 78 3.37 -1.61 -10.58
N PHE A 79 2.84 -2.82 -10.50
CA PHE A 79 1.71 -3.10 -9.61
C PHE A 79 2.21 -3.44 -8.22
N LEU A 80 1.74 -2.71 -7.21
CA LEU A 80 2.16 -2.85 -5.82
C LEU A 80 1.02 -3.43 -4.96
N PRO A 81 1.35 -4.39 -4.09
CA PRO A 81 2.61 -5.13 -4.00
C PRO A 81 2.82 -6.10 -5.17
N GLY A 82 1.80 -6.34 -5.99
CA GLY A 82 1.72 -7.35 -7.03
C GLY A 82 1.55 -8.77 -6.46
N TYR A 83 0.63 -9.54 -7.04
CA TYR A 83 0.29 -10.88 -6.52
C TYR A 83 -0.11 -10.87 -5.05
N TRP A 84 -0.94 -9.91 -4.66
CA TRP A 84 -1.34 -9.73 -3.28
C TRP A 84 -2.62 -10.53 -2.95
N MET A 85 -2.46 -11.50 -2.05
CA MET A 85 -3.61 -12.19 -1.46
C MET A 85 -3.88 -11.60 -0.07
N GLU A 86 -4.89 -10.76 0.01
CA GLU A 86 -5.19 -9.95 1.19
C GLU A 86 -6.46 -10.38 1.95
N TYR A 87 -7.36 -11.10 1.28
CA TYR A 87 -8.71 -11.38 1.76
C TYR A 87 -9.44 -10.10 2.24
N GLY A 88 -9.36 -9.04 1.46
CA GLY A 88 -9.80 -7.71 1.86
C GLY A 88 -8.94 -7.17 3.01
N MET A 89 -9.58 -6.77 4.10
CA MET A 89 -8.88 -6.29 5.31
C MET A 89 -8.73 -7.39 6.37
N GLY A 90 -8.90 -8.66 6.01
CA GLY A 90 -9.17 -9.72 6.97
C GLY A 90 -7.99 -10.61 7.34
N ALA A 91 -6.85 -10.54 6.63
CA ALA A 91 -5.75 -11.46 6.85
C ALA A 91 -5.26 -11.45 8.31
N GLU A 92 -4.75 -10.33 8.79
CA GLU A 92 -4.25 -10.17 10.16
C GLU A 92 -5.37 -10.19 11.21
N PRO A 93 -6.52 -9.46 11.04
CA PRO A 93 -7.58 -9.46 12.04
C PRO A 93 -8.18 -10.85 12.32
N SER A 94 -8.23 -11.74 11.32
CA SER A 94 -8.74 -13.10 11.51
C SER A 94 -7.99 -13.90 12.55
N ALA A 95 -6.68 -13.65 12.70
CA ALA A 95 -5.84 -14.32 13.68
C ALA A 95 -6.13 -13.90 15.15
N PHE A 96 -6.89 -12.83 15.32
CA PHE A 96 -7.38 -12.36 16.62
C PHE A 96 -8.82 -12.80 16.90
N GLY A 97 -9.38 -13.66 16.06
CA GLY A 97 -10.74 -14.17 16.22
C GLY A 97 -11.82 -13.30 15.54
N CYS A 98 -11.45 -12.31 14.76
CA CYS A 98 -12.41 -11.56 13.96
C CYS A 98 -13.08 -12.49 12.95
N SER A 99 -14.41 -12.51 12.93
CA SER A 99 -15.15 -13.24 11.93
C SER A 99 -15.27 -12.45 10.63
N MET A 100 -15.47 -13.16 9.52
CA MET A 100 -15.53 -12.57 8.19
C MET A 100 -16.87 -12.83 7.53
N LYS A 101 -17.44 -11.79 6.93
CA LYS A 101 -18.63 -11.92 6.09
C LYS A 101 -18.24 -11.84 4.62
N TRP A 102 -18.44 -12.92 3.90
CA TRP A 102 -18.05 -13.06 2.51
C TRP A 102 -19.14 -12.64 1.54
N TRP A 103 -18.74 -12.02 0.44
CA TRP A 103 -19.61 -11.54 -0.62
C TRP A 103 -19.15 -12.10 -1.97
N LYS A 104 -20.10 -12.28 -2.90
CA LYS A 104 -19.77 -12.81 -4.21
C LYS A 104 -18.90 -11.86 -5.04
N ASN A 105 -19.24 -10.58 -5.07
CA ASN A 105 -18.67 -9.59 -5.98
C ASN A 105 -18.00 -8.39 -5.27
N SER A 106 -17.65 -8.54 -4.01
CA SER A 106 -16.93 -7.52 -3.25
C SER A 106 -16.04 -8.18 -2.20
N PRO A 107 -15.00 -7.45 -1.71
CA PRO A 107 -14.17 -7.93 -0.64
C PRO A 107 -14.97 -8.28 0.62
N PRO A 108 -14.48 -9.22 1.44
CA PRO A 108 -15.13 -9.57 2.69
C PRO A 108 -15.11 -8.42 3.70
N SER A 109 -16.12 -8.41 4.57
CA SER A 109 -16.17 -7.47 5.69
C SER A 109 -15.65 -8.16 6.96
N VAL A 110 -14.82 -7.47 7.72
CA VAL A 110 -14.32 -7.91 9.03
C VAL A 110 -15.31 -7.51 10.12
N ILE A 111 -15.60 -8.42 11.03
CA ILE A 111 -16.45 -8.19 12.21
C ILE A 111 -15.51 -8.16 13.42
N PRO A 112 -15.48 -7.06 14.21
CA PRO A 112 -14.62 -6.94 15.38
C PRO A 112 -14.81 -8.08 16.39
N ALA A 113 -13.70 -8.47 17.02
CA ALA A 113 -13.67 -9.55 18.02
C ALA A 113 -13.60 -9.01 19.46
N ILE A 114 -13.11 -7.79 19.66
CA ILE A 114 -12.92 -7.16 20.97
C ILE A 114 -14.02 -6.13 21.21
N HIS A 115 -14.79 -6.31 22.26
CA HIS A 115 -15.88 -5.42 22.62
C HIS A 115 -15.55 -4.54 23.83
N GLU A 116 -14.71 -5.03 24.74
CA GLU A 116 -14.27 -4.30 25.93
C GLU A 116 -12.74 -4.19 25.98
N THR A 117 -12.19 -3.06 26.40
CA THR A 117 -10.73 -2.84 26.47
C THR A 117 -10.03 -3.83 27.40
N SER A 118 -10.71 -4.32 28.43
CA SER A 118 -10.20 -5.36 29.35
C SER A 118 -9.86 -6.69 28.67
N GLU A 119 -10.44 -6.98 27.51
CA GLU A 119 -10.16 -8.19 26.72
C GLU A 119 -8.79 -8.14 26.06
N ILE A 120 -8.25 -6.92 25.81
CA ILE A 120 -6.93 -6.70 25.22
C ILE A 120 -5.83 -7.38 26.08
N ALA A 121 -6.02 -7.44 27.40
CA ALA A 121 -5.06 -8.09 28.29
C ALA A 121 -4.81 -9.57 27.99
N ARG A 122 -5.74 -10.25 27.29
CA ARG A 122 -5.67 -11.67 26.94
C ARG A 122 -5.09 -11.92 25.54
N LEU A 123 -4.98 -10.87 24.72
CA LEU A 123 -4.44 -11.01 23.38
C LEU A 123 -2.97 -11.39 23.42
N LYS A 124 -2.58 -12.18 22.45
CA LYS A 124 -1.20 -12.57 22.17
C LYS A 124 -0.88 -12.23 20.72
N VAL A 125 0.39 -12.07 20.43
CA VAL A 125 0.87 -11.97 19.05
C VAL A 125 0.62 -13.31 18.36
N PRO A 126 -0.15 -13.33 17.25
CA PRO A 126 -0.43 -14.56 16.53
C PRO A 126 0.81 -15.17 15.87
N ASP A 127 0.75 -16.47 15.62
CA ASP A 127 1.70 -17.17 14.78
C ASP A 127 1.24 -17.14 13.32
N PRO A 128 1.97 -16.49 12.39
CA PRO A 128 1.59 -16.44 10.98
C PRO A 128 1.49 -17.80 10.30
N GLU A 129 2.16 -18.82 10.83
CA GLU A 129 2.14 -20.18 10.29
C GLU A 129 0.92 -21.00 10.73
N ALA A 130 0.16 -20.51 11.73
CA ALA A 130 -0.92 -21.30 12.33
C ALA A 130 -2.24 -20.53 12.51
N ASP A 131 -2.20 -19.21 12.68
CA ASP A 131 -3.37 -18.45 13.13
C ASP A 131 -4.08 -17.71 12.00
N GLY A 132 -5.40 -17.76 12.02
CA GLY A 132 -6.29 -17.05 11.11
C GLY A 132 -6.11 -17.46 9.64
N LEU A 133 -6.14 -16.47 8.74
CA LEU A 133 -5.97 -16.65 7.30
C LEU A 133 -4.51 -16.54 6.84
N MET A 134 -3.59 -16.12 7.71
CA MET A 134 -2.18 -15.93 7.36
C MET A 134 -1.53 -17.21 6.80
N PRO A 135 -1.68 -18.43 7.41
CA PRO A 135 -1.09 -19.65 6.86
C PRO A 135 -1.62 -20.01 5.46
N LEU A 136 -2.86 -19.64 5.12
CA LEU A 136 -3.40 -19.86 3.79
C LEU A 136 -2.70 -18.99 2.73
N ILE A 137 -2.37 -17.76 3.10
CA ILE A 137 -1.61 -16.83 2.24
C ILE A 137 -0.19 -17.34 2.02
N LEU A 138 0.49 -17.76 3.09
CA LEU A 138 1.85 -18.29 3.02
C LEU A 138 1.90 -19.54 2.13
N HIS A 139 0.99 -20.48 2.35
CA HIS A 139 0.89 -21.69 1.53
C HIS A 139 0.58 -21.38 0.05
N LEU A 140 -0.29 -20.39 -0.21
CA LEU A 140 -0.57 -19.96 -1.58
C LEU A 140 0.69 -19.41 -2.25
N TYR A 141 1.46 -18.57 -1.58
CA TYR A 141 2.69 -18.00 -2.13
C TYR A 141 3.70 -19.08 -2.52
N GLU A 142 3.95 -20.08 -1.69
CA GLU A 142 4.81 -21.22 -2.05
C GLU A 142 4.32 -21.97 -3.30
N HIS A 143 2.99 -22.15 -3.39
CA HIS A 143 2.39 -22.89 -4.50
C HIS A 143 2.50 -22.13 -5.82
N ILE A 144 2.30 -20.81 -5.81
CA ILE A 144 2.20 -20.00 -7.02
C ILE A 144 3.54 -19.47 -7.52
N GLU A 145 4.55 -19.27 -6.67
CA GLU A 145 5.79 -18.60 -7.04
C GLU A 145 6.45 -19.24 -8.26
N LYS A 146 6.51 -20.59 -8.32
CA LYS A 146 7.05 -21.31 -9.46
C LYS A 146 6.26 -21.06 -10.75
N SER A 147 4.95 -20.90 -10.65
CA SER A 147 4.07 -20.63 -11.80
C SER A 147 4.23 -19.19 -12.28
N VAL A 148 4.36 -18.24 -11.38
CA VAL A 148 4.61 -16.82 -11.65
C VAL A 148 5.98 -16.67 -12.34
N ASN A 149 7.02 -17.28 -11.80
CA ASN A 149 8.38 -17.20 -12.33
C ASN A 149 8.50 -17.81 -13.75
N LYS A 150 7.76 -18.88 -14.06
CA LYS A 150 7.69 -19.45 -15.43
C LYS A 150 7.15 -18.44 -16.45
N GLN A 151 6.30 -17.50 -16.04
CA GLN A 151 5.75 -16.42 -16.87
C GLN A 151 6.67 -15.18 -16.91
N LYS A 152 7.90 -15.28 -16.42
CA LYS A 152 8.87 -14.17 -16.30
C LYS A 152 8.28 -12.99 -15.52
N SER A 153 7.47 -13.29 -14.54
CA SER A 153 6.96 -12.38 -13.53
C SER A 153 7.52 -12.76 -12.17
N HIS A 154 7.59 -11.81 -11.25
CA HIS A 154 8.26 -12.00 -9.96
C HIS A 154 7.45 -11.35 -8.83
N ILE A 155 7.45 -11.97 -7.66
CA ILE A 155 6.88 -11.39 -6.43
C ILE A 155 8.01 -10.65 -5.73
N LYS A 156 8.07 -9.35 -5.93
CA LYS A 156 9.16 -8.49 -5.43
C LYS A 156 8.82 -7.75 -4.15
N MET A 157 7.54 -7.69 -3.79
CA MET A 157 7.06 -6.98 -2.62
C MET A 157 5.97 -7.79 -1.93
N VAL A 158 5.97 -7.73 -0.61
CA VAL A 158 4.90 -8.26 0.23
C VAL A 158 4.24 -7.13 1.01
N ALA A 159 3.04 -7.37 1.53
CA ALA A 159 2.29 -6.33 2.23
C ALA A 159 1.69 -6.83 3.54
N ALA A 160 1.45 -5.86 4.43
CA ALA A 160 0.65 -6.03 5.63
C ALA A 160 -0.16 -4.77 5.91
N ARG A 161 -1.26 -4.94 6.65
CA ARG A 161 -1.96 -3.80 7.25
C ARG A 161 -1.12 -3.22 8.38
N GLY A 162 -1.18 -1.89 8.52
CA GLY A 162 -0.48 -1.22 9.60
C GLY A 162 -1.11 -1.50 10.97
N PRO A 163 -0.40 -1.14 12.04
CA PRO A 163 -0.82 -1.46 13.40
C PRO A 163 -2.16 -0.84 13.79
N LEU A 164 -2.42 0.41 13.38
CA LEU A 164 -3.68 1.07 13.70
C LEU A 164 -4.84 0.50 12.90
N ALA A 165 -4.64 0.23 11.61
CA ALA A 165 -5.66 -0.39 10.76
C ALA A 165 -6.05 -1.76 11.30
N THR A 166 -5.08 -2.59 11.67
CA THR A 166 -5.32 -3.91 12.27
C THR A 166 -6.05 -3.79 13.62
N ALA A 167 -5.59 -2.90 14.50
CA ALA A 167 -6.22 -2.64 15.81
C ALA A 167 -7.67 -2.16 15.67
N ALA A 168 -7.91 -1.25 14.72
CA ALA A 168 -9.25 -0.74 14.42
C ALA A 168 -10.20 -1.82 13.88
N HIS A 169 -9.69 -2.78 13.10
CA HIS A 169 -10.49 -3.93 12.68
C HIS A 169 -10.80 -4.91 13.81
N ILE A 170 -9.87 -5.09 14.75
CA ILE A 170 -10.05 -5.97 15.91
C ILE A 170 -11.06 -5.38 16.90
N ARG A 171 -10.98 -4.08 17.16
CA ARG A 171 -11.75 -3.38 18.20
C ARG A 171 -13.04 -2.74 17.70
N GLY A 172 -13.10 -2.37 16.43
CA GLY A 172 -14.05 -1.44 15.84
C GLY A 172 -13.41 -0.05 15.69
N VAL A 173 -13.57 0.57 14.51
CA VAL A 173 -12.90 1.86 14.20
C VAL A 173 -13.28 2.95 15.20
N THR A 174 -14.57 3.10 15.49
CA THR A 174 -15.06 4.14 16.42
C THR A 174 -14.54 3.91 17.83
N GLU A 175 -14.67 2.68 18.32
CA GLU A 175 -14.24 2.27 19.65
C GLU A 175 -12.73 2.44 19.81
N PHE A 176 -11.94 2.02 18.81
CA PHE A 176 -10.48 2.20 18.81
C PHE A 176 -10.08 3.68 18.90
N LEU A 177 -10.70 4.57 18.10
CA LEU A 177 -10.41 6.01 18.15
C LEU A 177 -10.81 6.66 19.49
N VAL A 178 -11.87 6.18 20.11
CA VAL A 178 -12.29 6.61 21.46
C VAL A 178 -11.30 6.12 22.52
N ASP A 179 -10.85 4.88 22.41
CA ASP A 179 -9.92 4.24 23.35
C ASP A 179 -8.55 4.95 23.40
N LEU A 180 -8.11 5.61 22.31
CA LEU A 180 -6.91 6.48 22.33
C LEU A 180 -6.95 7.53 23.45
N LYS A 181 -8.15 7.95 23.85
CA LYS A 181 -8.36 8.98 24.90
C LYS A 181 -8.78 8.39 26.23
N LEU A 182 -9.62 7.35 26.22
CA LEU A 182 -10.23 6.82 27.43
C LEU A 182 -9.45 5.65 28.02
N SER A 183 -8.68 4.94 27.21
CA SER A 183 -7.92 3.72 27.62
C SER A 183 -6.55 3.68 26.91
N PRO A 184 -5.70 4.72 27.08
CA PRO A 184 -4.45 4.86 26.32
C PRO A 184 -3.46 3.71 26.57
N ASP A 185 -3.40 3.15 27.76
CA ASP A 185 -2.46 2.06 28.10
C ASP A 185 -2.88 0.76 27.42
N GLU A 186 -4.16 0.42 27.43
CA GLU A 186 -4.70 -0.74 26.72
C GLU A 186 -4.54 -0.58 25.20
N THR A 187 -4.75 0.63 24.70
CA THR A 187 -4.55 0.94 23.28
C THR A 187 -3.09 0.75 22.87
N LYS A 188 -2.14 1.25 23.65
CA LYS A 188 -0.70 1.05 23.39
C LYS A 188 -0.36 -0.44 23.39
N ARG A 189 -0.87 -1.21 24.36
CA ARG A 189 -0.70 -2.66 24.37
C ARG A 189 -1.26 -3.34 23.11
N LEU A 190 -2.44 -2.92 22.64
CA LEU A 190 -3.01 -3.43 21.39
C LEU A 190 -2.10 -3.10 20.21
N LEU A 191 -1.59 -1.87 20.14
CA LEU A 191 -0.68 -1.42 19.08
C LEU A 191 0.67 -2.16 19.10
N GLU A 192 1.23 -2.46 20.27
CA GLU A 192 2.43 -3.32 20.41
C GLU A 192 2.17 -4.71 19.80
N ILE A 193 1.03 -5.32 20.13
CA ILE A 193 0.65 -6.65 19.61
C ILE A 193 0.45 -6.61 18.09
N THR A 194 -0.26 -5.63 17.57
CA THR A 194 -0.51 -5.52 16.11
C THR A 194 0.73 -5.14 15.32
N THR A 195 1.65 -4.37 15.91
CA THR A 195 2.97 -4.06 15.34
C THR A 195 3.81 -5.32 15.17
N GLU A 196 3.97 -6.09 16.25
CA GLU A 196 4.72 -7.36 16.21
C GLU A 196 4.05 -8.35 15.24
N THR A 197 2.71 -8.36 15.16
CA THR A 197 1.98 -9.18 14.18
C THR A 197 2.34 -8.81 12.76
N ALA A 198 2.33 -7.52 12.41
CA ALA A 198 2.71 -7.05 11.07
C ALA A 198 4.17 -7.41 10.74
N ILE A 199 5.09 -7.24 11.69
CA ILE A 199 6.51 -7.61 11.52
C ILE A 199 6.65 -9.11 11.27
N ARG A 200 6.02 -9.96 12.10
CA ARG A 200 6.08 -11.42 11.94
C ARG A 200 5.47 -11.88 10.63
N PHE A 201 4.32 -11.32 10.26
CA PHE A 201 3.64 -11.72 9.03
C PHE A 201 4.43 -11.31 7.78
N LEU A 202 5.02 -10.10 7.75
CA LEU A 202 5.91 -9.69 6.67
C LEU A 202 7.14 -10.60 6.58
N ARG A 203 7.77 -10.93 7.71
CA ARG A 203 8.92 -11.86 7.74
C ARG A 203 8.55 -13.26 7.26
N ALA A 204 7.38 -13.78 7.67
CA ALA A 204 6.89 -15.06 7.20
C ALA A 204 6.69 -15.05 5.68
N GLN A 205 6.02 -14.04 5.11
CA GLN A 205 5.86 -13.89 3.67
C GLN A 205 7.22 -13.85 2.94
N ILE A 206 8.20 -13.09 3.47
CA ILE A 206 9.56 -13.00 2.90
C ILE A 206 10.24 -14.37 2.92
N ASN A 207 10.09 -15.13 4.00
CA ASN A 207 10.73 -16.45 4.13
C ASN A 207 10.13 -17.52 3.20
N HIS A 208 8.85 -17.37 2.83
CA HIS A 208 8.16 -18.27 1.91
C HIS A 208 8.35 -17.92 0.42
N LEU A 209 9.03 -16.83 0.12
CA LEU A 209 9.27 -16.33 -1.22
C LEU A 209 10.77 -16.13 -1.47
N SER A 210 11.23 -16.33 -2.71
CA SER A 210 12.67 -16.35 -3.03
C SER A 210 13.24 -14.98 -3.41
N GLU A 211 12.40 -14.02 -3.83
CA GLU A 211 12.89 -12.81 -4.52
C GLU A 211 12.31 -11.51 -3.99
N VAL A 212 11.83 -11.48 -2.76
CA VAL A 212 11.25 -10.27 -2.15
C VAL A 212 12.34 -9.24 -1.85
N GLU A 213 12.11 -8.01 -2.29
CA GLU A 213 13.02 -6.88 -2.13
C GLU A 213 12.35 -5.64 -1.52
N GLY A 214 11.06 -5.73 -1.21
CA GLY A 214 10.31 -4.61 -0.65
C GLY A 214 9.11 -5.02 0.20
N ILE A 215 8.66 -4.07 1.01
CA ILE A 215 7.44 -4.16 1.81
C ILE A 215 6.51 -2.99 1.53
N LEU A 216 5.21 -3.25 1.59
CA LEU A 216 4.14 -2.24 1.55
C LEU A 216 3.34 -2.31 2.85
N LEU A 217 3.26 -1.18 3.56
CA LEU A 217 2.43 -1.02 4.73
C LEU A 217 1.24 -0.12 4.40
N LEU A 218 0.02 -0.51 4.80
CA LEU A 218 -1.21 0.23 4.53
C LEU A 218 -1.90 0.57 5.85
N ASP A 219 -2.10 1.86 6.14
CA ASP A 219 -2.74 2.28 7.40
C ASP A 219 -3.44 3.63 7.29
N ASP A 220 -4.70 3.62 6.84
CA ASP A 220 -5.50 4.84 6.64
C ASP A 220 -6.03 5.44 7.94
N ILE A 221 -6.07 4.66 9.03
CA ILE A 221 -6.52 5.13 10.35
C ILE A 221 -5.63 6.24 10.89
N VAL A 222 -4.37 6.25 10.52
CA VAL A 222 -3.39 7.30 10.88
C VAL A 222 -3.88 8.71 10.54
N GLY A 223 -4.59 8.89 9.44
CA GLY A 223 -5.09 10.20 9.02
C GLY A 223 -6.18 10.80 9.92
N PHE A 224 -6.81 10.01 10.80
CA PHE A 224 -7.76 10.51 11.81
C PHE A 224 -7.09 11.05 13.06
N LEU A 225 -5.77 10.89 13.20
CA LEU A 225 -5.04 11.32 14.38
C LEU A 225 -4.65 12.80 14.32
N SER A 226 -4.69 13.47 15.46
CA SER A 226 -4.00 14.75 15.60
C SER A 226 -2.48 14.56 15.53
N PRO A 227 -1.67 15.59 15.22
CA PRO A 227 -0.21 15.48 15.24
C PRO A 227 0.34 14.93 16.58
N ARG A 228 -0.25 15.31 17.69
CA ARG A 228 0.11 14.80 19.02
C ARG A 228 -0.18 13.32 19.16
N ASP A 229 -1.39 12.89 18.77
CA ASP A 229 -1.80 11.49 18.88
C ASP A 229 -1.00 10.62 17.92
N TYR A 230 -0.65 11.15 16.73
CA TYR A 230 0.23 10.46 15.79
C TYR A 230 1.60 10.16 16.43
N LEU A 231 2.22 11.14 17.06
CA LEU A 231 3.53 10.96 17.72
C LEU A 231 3.46 9.97 18.89
N GLU A 232 2.31 9.85 19.55
CA GLU A 232 2.14 8.93 20.66
C GLU A 232 1.70 7.54 20.26
N PHE A 233 0.77 7.41 19.29
CA PHE A 233 0.08 6.15 18.98
C PHE A 233 0.38 5.57 17.59
N ALA A 234 1.10 6.27 16.73
CA ALA A 234 1.41 5.78 15.39
C ALA A 234 2.91 5.78 15.08
N HIS A 235 3.58 6.91 15.24
CA HIS A 235 4.97 7.12 14.84
C HIS A 235 5.96 6.06 15.40
N PRO A 236 5.95 5.69 16.70
CA PRO A 236 6.89 4.71 17.23
C PRO A 236 6.69 3.33 16.60
N TYR A 237 5.47 2.91 16.43
CA TYR A 237 5.11 1.60 15.89
C TYR A 237 5.43 1.47 14.39
N MET A 238 5.15 2.51 13.61
CA MET A 238 5.53 2.56 12.19
C MET A 238 7.05 2.57 12.02
N THR A 239 7.77 3.33 12.85
CA THR A 239 9.22 3.38 12.85
C THR A 239 9.81 2.01 13.18
N GLU A 240 9.25 1.28 14.14
CA GLU A 240 9.65 -0.08 14.50
C GLU A 240 9.48 -1.04 13.32
N ILE A 241 8.34 -0.99 12.62
CA ILE A 241 8.11 -1.83 11.44
C ILE A 241 9.16 -1.50 10.37
N PHE A 242 9.31 -0.24 9.96
CA PHE A 242 10.24 0.09 8.89
C PHE A 242 11.71 -0.18 9.23
N SER A 243 12.12 0.00 10.49
CA SER A 243 13.48 -0.34 10.93
C SER A 243 13.74 -1.85 10.97
N SER A 244 12.71 -2.67 11.10
CA SER A 244 12.81 -4.14 11.10
C SER A 244 13.15 -4.74 9.73
N PHE A 245 13.11 -3.94 8.64
CA PHE A 245 13.33 -4.40 7.26
C PHE A 245 14.42 -3.58 6.56
N GLU A 246 15.63 -3.59 7.12
CA GLU A 246 16.79 -2.93 6.50
C GLU A 246 17.11 -3.54 5.13
N GLY A 247 17.56 -2.69 4.20
CA GLY A 247 17.92 -3.12 2.84
C GLY A 247 16.74 -3.35 1.89
N MET A 248 15.49 -3.30 2.37
CA MET A 248 14.29 -3.44 1.54
C MET A 248 13.72 -2.10 1.12
N VAL A 249 13.05 -2.05 -0.03
CA VAL A 249 12.21 -0.91 -0.42
C VAL A 249 11.00 -0.86 0.52
N LYS A 250 10.74 0.31 1.09
CA LYS A 250 9.68 0.54 2.08
C LYS A 250 8.66 1.51 1.53
N VAL A 251 7.48 1.02 1.22
CA VAL A 251 6.36 1.81 0.71
C VAL A 251 5.30 1.93 1.80
N TYR A 252 4.80 3.13 2.00
CA TYR A 252 3.66 3.38 2.86
C TYR A 252 2.49 3.94 2.06
N HIS A 253 1.31 3.38 2.28
CA HIS A 253 0.06 3.82 1.69
C HIS A 253 -0.88 4.40 2.74
N ASN A 254 -1.41 5.60 2.45
CA ASN A 254 -2.48 6.21 3.20
C ASN A 254 -3.27 7.16 2.29
N ASP A 255 -4.53 6.88 2.01
CA ASP A 255 -5.38 7.71 1.16
C ASP A 255 -6.28 8.69 1.93
N SER A 256 -6.16 8.72 3.26
CA SER A 256 -6.82 9.71 4.09
C SER A 256 -6.12 11.09 4.07
N LYS A 257 -6.65 12.07 4.75
CA LYS A 257 -6.05 13.41 4.79
C LYS A 257 -4.88 13.46 5.79
N ILE A 258 -3.65 13.52 5.27
CA ILE A 258 -2.40 13.45 6.05
C ILE A 258 -1.48 14.68 5.91
N ASP A 259 -1.97 15.78 5.34
CA ASP A 259 -1.19 17.02 5.17
C ASP A 259 -0.53 17.49 6.48
N HIS A 260 -1.19 17.32 7.61
CA HIS A 260 -0.71 17.68 8.94
C HIS A 260 0.32 16.70 9.53
N LEU A 261 0.61 15.58 8.85
CA LEU A 261 1.51 14.51 9.31
C LEU A 261 2.71 14.27 8.39
N LEU A 262 2.88 15.05 7.33
CA LEU A 262 3.89 14.78 6.28
C LEU A 262 5.31 14.66 6.86
N GLU A 263 5.74 15.61 7.69
CA GLU A 263 7.10 15.60 8.24
C GLU A 263 7.35 14.41 9.18
N PRO A 264 6.51 14.15 10.19
CA PRO A 264 6.76 13.00 11.06
C PRO A 264 6.58 11.65 10.32
N LEU A 265 5.75 11.56 9.28
CA LEU A 265 5.71 10.39 8.42
C LEU A 265 7.05 10.16 7.70
N ALA A 266 7.64 11.23 7.14
CA ALA A 266 8.92 11.15 6.46
C ALA A 266 10.11 10.77 7.37
N GLU A 267 9.92 10.77 8.68
CA GLU A 267 10.94 10.41 9.68
C GLU A 267 10.84 8.95 10.16
N THR A 268 9.81 8.21 9.74
CA THR A 268 9.62 6.80 10.14
C THR A 268 10.57 5.81 9.46
N GLY A 269 11.33 6.25 8.46
CA GLY A 269 12.25 5.40 7.68
C GLY A 269 11.61 4.77 6.43
N LEU A 270 10.42 5.20 6.02
CA LEU A 270 9.84 4.84 4.73
C LEU A 270 10.65 5.45 3.57
N HIS A 271 10.58 4.84 2.38
CA HIS A 271 11.22 5.37 1.16
C HIS A 271 10.20 6.06 0.24
N VAL A 272 9.00 5.51 0.14
CA VAL A 272 7.94 5.97 -0.76
C VAL A 272 6.65 6.16 0.01
N LEU A 273 6.04 7.34 -0.13
CA LEU A 273 4.71 7.66 0.40
C LEU A 273 3.71 7.72 -0.75
N ASN A 274 2.74 6.80 -0.77
CA ASN A 274 1.52 6.91 -1.56
C ASN A 274 0.44 7.60 -0.73
N PHE A 275 -0.19 8.64 -1.28
CA PHE A 275 -1.11 9.49 -0.53
C PHE A 275 -2.26 10.01 -1.39
N GLY A 276 -3.37 10.35 -0.72
CA GLY A 276 -4.61 10.80 -1.32
C GLY A 276 -4.52 12.16 -2.03
N PHE A 277 -5.42 12.38 -2.97
CA PHE A 277 -5.51 13.63 -3.76
C PHE A 277 -5.97 14.86 -2.93
N ASN A 278 -6.46 14.63 -1.72
CA ASN A 278 -6.84 15.65 -0.75
C ASN A 278 -5.64 16.35 -0.07
N VAL A 279 -4.42 15.87 -0.36
CA VAL A 279 -3.15 16.51 -0.01
C VAL A 279 -2.56 17.13 -1.28
N ASP A 280 -2.20 18.43 -1.25
CA ASP A 280 -1.63 19.07 -2.43
C ASP A 280 -0.23 18.52 -2.75
N MET A 281 -0.04 18.08 -4.00
CA MET A 281 1.22 17.49 -4.46
C MET A 281 2.41 18.47 -4.37
N GLU A 282 2.20 19.75 -4.67
CA GLU A 282 3.27 20.74 -4.63
C GLU A 282 3.69 21.02 -3.20
N GLU A 283 2.72 21.16 -2.28
CA GLU A 283 2.98 21.33 -0.85
C GLU A 283 3.72 20.11 -0.29
N ALA A 284 3.25 18.89 -0.57
CA ALA A 284 3.91 17.68 -0.12
C ALA A 284 5.35 17.57 -0.66
N TRP A 285 5.55 17.90 -1.94
CA TRP A 285 6.88 17.88 -2.54
C TRP A 285 7.84 18.91 -1.92
N GLN A 286 7.37 20.12 -1.65
CA GLN A 286 8.17 21.16 -1.01
C GLN A 286 8.56 20.78 0.43
N ARG A 287 7.62 20.17 1.19
CA ARG A 287 7.82 19.83 2.60
C ARG A 287 8.67 18.59 2.81
N VAL A 288 8.42 17.52 2.04
CA VAL A 288 9.07 16.23 2.31
C VAL A 288 9.73 15.56 1.10
N GLY A 289 9.58 16.09 -0.11
CA GLY A 289 10.17 15.52 -1.33
C GLY A 289 11.71 15.45 -1.33
N HIS A 290 12.35 16.18 -0.44
CA HIS A 290 13.80 16.12 -0.20
C HIS A 290 14.21 14.97 0.75
N LYS A 291 13.28 14.31 1.42
CA LYS A 291 13.51 13.18 2.34
C LYS A 291 13.03 11.85 1.76
N ILE A 292 11.85 11.84 1.15
CA ILE A 292 11.17 10.64 0.65
C ILE A 292 10.70 10.82 -0.78
N ARG A 293 10.32 9.72 -1.43
CA ARG A 293 9.68 9.75 -2.75
C ARG A 293 8.18 9.83 -2.59
N LEU A 294 7.55 10.64 -3.44
CA LEU A 294 6.11 10.82 -3.48
C LEU A 294 5.52 9.96 -4.59
N MET A 295 4.51 9.17 -4.24
CA MET A 295 3.76 8.33 -5.17
C MET A 295 2.30 8.78 -5.18
N GLY A 296 1.83 9.27 -6.30
CA GLY A 296 0.44 9.75 -6.41
C GLY A 296 0.32 10.89 -7.42
N ASN A 297 -0.70 11.76 -7.30
CA ASN A 297 -1.88 11.54 -6.47
C ASN A 297 -3.15 11.91 -7.25
N ILE A 298 -3.33 11.20 -8.38
CA ILE A 298 -4.50 11.42 -9.24
C ILE A 298 -5.78 11.02 -8.48
N PRO A 299 -6.86 11.84 -8.51
CA PRO A 299 -8.12 11.47 -7.92
C PRO A 299 -8.62 10.13 -8.44
N THR A 300 -8.85 9.21 -7.52
CA THR A 300 -9.11 7.80 -7.86
C THR A 300 -10.47 7.60 -8.52
N ILE A 301 -11.54 8.08 -7.88
CA ILE A 301 -12.92 7.82 -8.31
C ILE A 301 -13.29 8.78 -9.45
N GLU A 302 -13.09 10.08 -9.25
CA GLU A 302 -13.57 11.12 -10.18
C GLU A 302 -12.79 11.11 -11.49
N ILE A 303 -11.46 10.88 -11.44
CA ILE A 303 -10.59 11.01 -12.61
C ILE A 303 -10.13 9.65 -13.12
N LEU A 304 -9.51 8.80 -12.28
CA LEU A 304 -8.94 7.55 -12.78
C LEU A 304 -10.03 6.56 -13.21
N ALA A 305 -11.11 6.42 -12.43
CA ALA A 305 -12.21 5.53 -12.78
C ALA A 305 -13.24 6.22 -13.67
N GLY A 306 -13.73 7.41 -13.30
CA GLY A 306 -14.86 8.08 -13.92
C GLY A 306 -14.51 9.08 -15.02
N GLY A 307 -13.27 9.55 -15.11
CA GLY A 307 -12.84 10.56 -16.05
C GLY A 307 -12.52 10.04 -17.45
N THR A 308 -12.24 10.97 -18.34
CA THR A 308 -11.74 10.68 -19.70
C THR A 308 -10.22 10.49 -19.71
N PRO A 309 -9.64 9.83 -20.73
CA PRO A 309 -8.20 9.74 -20.91
C PRO A 309 -7.49 11.10 -20.92
N GLU A 310 -8.12 12.12 -21.47
CA GLU A 310 -7.61 13.49 -21.54
C GLU A 310 -7.52 14.12 -20.15
N GLU A 311 -8.53 13.93 -19.31
CA GLU A 311 -8.51 14.40 -17.93
C GLU A 311 -7.43 13.69 -17.10
N VAL A 312 -7.27 12.38 -17.29
CA VAL A 312 -6.18 11.63 -16.65
C VAL A 312 -4.81 12.19 -17.05
N LYS A 313 -4.59 12.45 -18.36
CA LYS A 313 -3.33 13.04 -18.84
C LYS A 313 -3.10 14.46 -18.28
N LEU A 314 -4.15 15.25 -18.16
CA LEU A 314 -4.06 16.60 -17.61
C LEU A 314 -3.62 16.55 -16.13
N HIS A 315 -4.28 15.74 -15.31
CA HIS A 315 -3.92 15.57 -13.90
C HIS A 315 -2.51 14.99 -13.72
N ALA A 316 -2.13 14.02 -14.55
CA ALA A 316 -0.78 13.46 -14.56
C ALA A 316 0.29 14.52 -14.89
N ALA A 317 0.06 15.33 -15.92
CA ALA A 317 0.95 16.42 -16.29
C ALA A 317 1.07 17.47 -15.19
N GLU A 318 -0.02 17.73 -14.45
CA GLU A 318 -0.01 18.63 -13.31
C GLU A 318 0.82 18.08 -12.15
N CYS A 319 0.68 16.80 -11.79
CA CYS A 319 1.53 16.15 -10.78
C CYS A 319 3.02 16.25 -11.15
N ILE A 320 3.35 15.98 -12.43
CA ILE A 320 4.73 16.08 -12.94
C ILE A 320 5.23 17.54 -12.84
N ARG A 321 4.42 18.53 -13.21
CA ARG A 321 4.77 19.95 -13.11
C ARG A 321 5.01 20.38 -11.65
N LYS A 322 4.12 19.99 -10.74
CA LYS A 322 4.17 20.33 -9.31
C LYS A 322 5.40 19.74 -8.60
N THR A 323 5.98 18.70 -9.14
CA THR A 323 7.21 18.06 -8.63
C THR A 323 8.46 18.44 -9.41
N GLY A 324 8.49 19.64 -10.00
CA GLY A 324 9.65 20.16 -10.71
C GLY A 324 10.05 19.34 -11.94
N GLY A 325 9.06 18.81 -12.68
CA GLY A 325 9.25 17.99 -13.88
C GLY A 325 9.36 16.50 -13.58
N GLY A 326 8.75 16.02 -12.49
CA GLY A 326 8.68 14.61 -12.10
C GLY A 326 9.86 14.12 -11.27
N ARG A 327 10.68 15.03 -10.72
CA ARG A 327 11.83 14.65 -9.89
C ARG A 327 11.37 13.93 -8.62
N GLY A 328 11.77 12.66 -8.47
CA GLY A 328 11.40 11.84 -7.33
C GLY A 328 9.90 11.51 -7.25
N LEU A 329 9.13 11.80 -8.30
CA LEU A 329 7.74 11.40 -8.42
C LEU A 329 7.65 9.98 -8.97
N ILE A 330 6.82 9.17 -8.35
CA ILE A 330 6.25 7.95 -8.90
C ILE A 330 4.79 8.28 -9.24
N LEU A 331 4.47 8.35 -10.53
CA LEU A 331 3.13 8.72 -10.97
C LEU A 331 2.14 7.60 -10.63
N SER A 332 1.10 7.94 -9.91
CA SER A 332 0.11 6.98 -9.40
C SER A 332 -1.26 7.61 -9.16
N ALA A 333 -2.22 6.78 -8.89
CA ALA A 333 -3.45 7.20 -8.22
C ALA A 333 -3.16 7.62 -6.77
N GLY A 334 -4.01 8.50 -6.24
CA GLY A 334 -3.99 8.89 -4.83
C GLY A 334 -4.73 7.87 -3.96
N GLY A 335 -4.35 6.61 -4.07
CA GLY A 335 -4.98 5.48 -3.42
C GLY A 335 -4.86 4.21 -4.26
N ALA A 336 -5.52 3.14 -3.84
CA ALA A 336 -5.66 1.93 -4.65
C ALA A 336 -6.52 2.19 -5.89
N VAL A 337 -6.33 1.38 -6.94
CA VAL A 337 -7.14 1.48 -8.17
C VAL A 337 -8.58 1.09 -7.85
N PRO A 338 -9.57 2.00 -8.04
CA PRO A 338 -10.94 1.70 -7.71
C PRO A 338 -11.58 0.70 -8.67
N PRO A 339 -12.66 0.02 -8.25
CA PRO A 339 -13.49 -0.79 -9.14
C PRO A 339 -13.87 -0.01 -10.40
N ASP A 340 -14.09 -0.73 -11.49
CA ASP A 340 -14.53 -0.19 -12.78
C ASP A 340 -13.55 0.78 -13.48
N THR A 341 -12.34 0.94 -12.98
CA THR A 341 -11.30 1.73 -13.67
C THR A 341 -11.01 1.13 -15.06
N PRO A 342 -11.26 1.89 -16.14
CA PRO A 342 -11.12 1.35 -17.50
C PRO A 342 -9.66 1.33 -17.96
N ALA A 343 -9.30 0.33 -18.75
CA ALA A 343 -7.95 0.17 -19.29
C ALA A 343 -7.41 1.45 -19.98
N ARG A 344 -8.27 2.16 -20.74
CA ARG A 344 -7.88 3.40 -21.45
C ARG A 344 -7.36 4.49 -20.51
N ASN A 345 -7.83 4.55 -19.28
CA ASN A 345 -7.40 5.55 -18.30
C ASN A 345 -6.03 5.19 -17.70
N ILE A 346 -5.74 3.89 -17.51
CA ILE A 346 -4.40 3.43 -17.15
C ILE A 346 -3.42 3.65 -18.30
N ASP A 347 -3.83 3.39 -19.54
CA ASP A 347 -3.02 3.69 -20.74
C ASP A 347 -2.68 5.18 -20.80
N ALA A 348 -3.65 6.06 -20.56
CA ALA A 348 -3.46 7.52 -20.54
C ALA A 348 -2.47 7.96 -19.44
N LEU A 349 -2.52 7.34 -18.27
CA LEU A 349 -1.57 7.59 -17.19
C LEU A 349 -0.13 7.23 -17.61
N VAL A 350 0.05 6.06 -18.24
CA VAL A 350 1.35 5.60 -18.77
C VAL A 350 1.87 6.51 -19.87
N GLU A 351 0.99 6.97 -20.77
CA GLU A 351 1.39 7.90 -21.85
C GLU A 351 1.87 9.24 -21.28
N ALA A 352 1.18 9.78 -20.26
CA ALA A 352 1.60 11.01 -19.60
C ALA A 352 2.95 10.90 -18.90
N ALA A 353 3.26 9.74 -18.31
CA ALA A 353 4.55 9.50 -17.68
C ALA A 353 5.74 9.44 -18.66
N ARG A 354 5.47 9.22 -19.95
CA ARG A 354 6.48 9.20 -21.03
C ARG A 354 6.80 10.57 -21.61
N SER A 355 5.88 11.55 -21.45
CA SER A 355 5.96 12.90 -22.01
C SER A 355 6.89 13.80 -21.21
#